data_36a12eb2b4a6bee72d50418f153cef23
#
_entry.id   36a12eb2b4a6bee72d50418f153cef23
#
_cell.length_a   1.000
_cell.length_b   1.000
_cell.length_c   1.000
_cell.angle_alpha   90.00
_cell.angle_beta   90.00
_cell.angle_gamma   90.00
#
_symmetry.space_group_name_H-M   'P 1'
#
loop_
_entity.id
_entity.type
_entity.pdbx_description
1 polymer ?
#
loop_
_entity_poly.entity_id
_entity_poly.type
_entity_poly.pdbx_seq_one_letter_code
_entity_poly.pdbx_strand_id
1 'polypeptide(L)'
;MKTDDCPHTLVRQVLNQERSFAQCMRSRGVPNWPQPTIDSRGRPVFAVSINEDGFNPYAAPIWAKSNKCSHLMPDLPGAPFQVSP
;
A
#
# COMPACT_ATOMS: atom_id res chain seq x y z
N MET A 1 -7.53 -15.24 25.93
CA MET A 1 -7.43 -14.76 25.63
C MET A 1 -7.39 -14.03 24.91
N LYS A 2 -7.25 -13.84 24.43
CA LYS A 2 -7.39 -13.04 23.97
C LYS A 2 -7.62 -12.57 22.73
N THR A 3 -8.09 -12.38 22.29
CA THR A 3 -8.73 -11.80 21.11
C THR A 3 -8.04 -10.59 20.59
N ASP A 4 -7.45 -9.82 21.39
CA ASP A 4 -6.73 -8.63 20.97
C ASP A 4 -5.42 -8.98 20.28
N ASP A 5 -5.03 -10.22 20.30
CA ASP A 5 -3.87 -10.66 19.53
C ASP A 5 -4.13 -10.63 18.03
N CYS A 6 -5.38 -10.78 17.62
CA CYS A 6 -5.71 -10.82 16.21
C CYS A 6 -5.27 -9.58 15.45
N PRO A 7 -5.50 -8.36 15.96
CA PRO A 7 -5.11 -7.18 15.19
C PRO A 7 -3.63 -7.12 14.88
N HIS A 8 -2.78 -7.54 15.80
CA HIS A 8 -1.34 -7.51 15.56
C HIS A 8 -0.93 -8.47 14.45
N THR A 9 -1.48 -9.67 14.48
CA THR A 9 -1.18 -10.66 13.45
C THR A 9 -1.67 -10.20 12.08
N LEU A 10 -2.89 -9.66 12.02
CA LEU A 10 -3.45 -9.18 10.77
C LEU A 10 -2.66 -8.02 10.21
N VAL A 11 -2.27 -7.07 11.05
CA VAL A 11 -1.48 -5.92 10.61
C VAL A 11 -0.16 -6.38 10.01
N ARG A 12 0.49 -7.34 10.66
CA ARG A 12 1.77 -7.86 10.16
C ARG A 12 1.60 -8.53 8.80
N GLN A 13 0.55 -9.33 8.64
CA GLN A 13 0.28 -9.99 7.36
C GLN A 13 0.01 -8.99 6.27
N VAL A 14 -0.81 -7.98 6.57
CA VAL A 14 -1.14 -6.94 5.59
C VAL A 14 0.12 -6.16 5.21
N LEU A 15 0.96 -5.82 6.18
CA LEU A 15 2.22 -5.13 5.90
C LEU A 15 3.09 -5.94 4.97
N ASN A 16 3.19 -7.25 5.20
CA ASN A 16 4.00 -8.10 4.34
C ASN A 16 3.46 -8.16 2.92
N GLN A 17 2.14 -8.24 2.78
CA GLN A 17 1.52 -8.22 1.46
C GLN A 17 1.74 -6.89 0.76
N GLU A 18 1.62 -5.78 1.49
CA GLU A 18 1.83 -4.46 0.91
C GLU A 18 3.30 -4.23 0.53
N ARG A 19 4.22 -4.78 1.31
CA ARG A 19 5.64 -4.72 0.92
C ARG A 19 5.91 -5.46 -0.37
N SER A 20 5.27 -6.61 -0.56
CA SER A 20 5.40 -7.35 -1.81
C SER A 20 4.79 -6.56 -2.96
N PHE A 21 3.66 -5.92 -2.74
CA PHE A 21 3.06 -5.04 -3.74
C PHE A 21 4.00 -3.90 -4.10
N ALA A 22 4.62 -3.28 -3.10
CA ALA A 22 5.56 -2.18 -3.33
C ALA A 22 6.74 -2.64 -4.18
N GLN A 23 7.27 -3.82 -3.90
CA GLN A 23 8.34 -4.38 -4.73
C GLN A 23 7.89 -4.60 -6.16
N CYS A 24 6.68 -5.13 -6.34
CA CYS A 24 6.13 -5.33 -7.67
C CYS A 24 6.04 -4.02 -8.44
N MET A 25 5.54 -2.97 -7.78
CA MET A 25 5.42 -1.65 -8.41
C MET A 25 6.78 -1.09 -8.80
N ARG A 26 7.76 -1.22 -7.92
CA ARG A 26 9.11 -0.72 -8.22
C ARG A 26 9.72 -1.43 -9.40
N SER A 27 9.52 -2.73 -9.51
CA SER A 27 10.06 -3.50 -10.62
C SER A 27 9.33 -3.23 -11.93
N ARG A 28 8.14 -2.64 -11.88
CA ARG A 28 7.37 -2.32 -13.07
C ARG A 28 7.52 -0.88 -13.50
N GLY A 29 8.50 -0.16 -12.96
CA GLY A 29 8.81 1.18 -13.42
C GLY A 29 8.33 2.30 -12.51
N VAL A 30 7.96 1.99 -11.28
CA VAL A 30 7.63 3.01 -10.29
C VAL A 30 8.61 2.90 -9.12
N PRO A 31 9.88 3.30 -9.33
CA PRO A 31 10.90 3.08 -8.31
C PRO A 31 10.67 3.89 -7.04
N ASN A 32 9.85 4.93 -7.12
CA ASN A 32 9.56 5.79 -5.97
C ASN A 32 8.38 5.30 -5.13
N TRP A 33 7.84 4.13 -5.44
CA TRP A 33 6.72 3.62 -4.66
C TRP A 33 7.13 3.48 -3.20
N PRO A 34 6.37 4.08 -2.26
CA PRO A 34 6.79 4.10 -0.85
C PRO A 34 6.57 2.76 -0.17
N GLN A 35 7.20 2.62 0.99
CA GLN A 35 6.91 1.50 1.87
C GLN A 35 5.57 1.74 2.56
N PRO A 36 4.85 0.67 2.93
CA PRO A 36 3.62 0.84 3.67
C PRO A 36 3.89 1.40 5.07
N THR A 37 2.95 2.19 5.56
CA THR A 37 3.02 2.77 6.89
C THR A 37 1.72 2.48 7.63
N ILE A 38 1.71 2.79 8.91
CA ILE A 38 0.53 2.62 9.74
C ILE A 38 -0.11 4.01 9.91
N ASP A 39 -1.39 4.12 9.57
CA ASP A 39 -2.09 5.38 9.72
C ASP A 39 -2.53 5.61 11.17
N SER A 40 -3.22 6.73 11.42
CA SER A 40 -3.64 7.10 12.77
C SER A 40 -4.65 6.13 13.36
N ARG A 41 -5.30 5.33 12.52
CA ARG A 41 -6.25 4.32 12.97
C ARG A 41 -5.62 2.95 13.14
N GLY A 42 -4.31 2.85 12.96
CA GLY A 42 -3.60 1.59 13.08
C GLY A 42 -3.69 0.70 11.87
N ARG A 43 -4.07 1.25 10.71
CA ARG A 43 -4.20 0.48 9.48
C ARG A 43 -2.97 0.63 8.60
N PRO A 44 -2.49 -0.46 7.99
CA PRO A 44 -1.40 -0.38 7.02
C PRO A 44 -1.91 0.27 5.73
N VAL A 45 -1.22 1.30 5.28
CA VAL A 45 -1.60 2.04 4.07
C VAL A 45 -0.33 2.49 3.36
N PHE A 46 -0.48 2.88 2.08
CA PHE A 46 0.55 3.58 1.34
C PHE A 46 0.25 5.07 1.38
N ALA A 47 1.13 5.84 1.99
CA ALA A 47 1.00 7.30 2.04
C ALA A 47 1.86 7.87 0.91
N VAL A 48 1.22 8.46 -0.09
CA VAL A 48 1.88 9.01 -1.28
C VAL A 48 1.70 10.52 -1.28
N SER A 49 2.81 11.24 -1.42
CA SER A 49 2.79 12.67 -1.66
C SER A 49 3.12 12.91 -3.13
N ILE A 50 2.19 13.53 -3.87
CA ILE A 50 2.39 13.75 -5.29
C ILE A 50 3.63 14.60 -5.53
N ASN A 51 3.82 15.63 -4.73
CA ASN A 51 4.97 16.52 -4.90
C ASN A 51 6.29 15.87 -4.53
N GLU A 52 6.30 15.11 -3.44
CA GLU A 52 7.55 14.51 -2.95
C GLU A 52 7.90 13.23 -3.67
N ASP A 53 6.90 12.40 -3.93
CA ASP A 53 7.13 11.11 -4.56
C ASP A 53 7.11 11.18 -6.07
N GLY A 54 6.54 12.23 -6.61
CA GLY A 54 6.59 12.50 -8.03
C GLY A 54 5.57 11.74 -8.88
N PHE A 55 4.55 11.14 -8.26
CA PHE A 55 3.53 10.43 -9.02
C PHE A 55 2.21 10.42 -8.24
N ASN A 56 1.13 10.20 -8.99
CA ASN A 56 -0.20 10.01 -8.41
C ASN A 56 -0.61 8.55 -8.63
N PRO A 57 -0.83 7.76 -7.56
CA PRO A 57 -1.14 6.34 -7.73
C PRO A 57 -2.45 6.07 -8.46
N TYR A 58 -3.33 7.06 -8.54
CA TYR A 58 -4.59 6.92 -9.25
C TYR A 58 -4.53 7.41 -10.69
N ALA A 59 -3.40 7.97 -11.12
CA ALA A 59 -3.21 8.35 -12.52
C ALA A 59 -3.19 7.10 -13.40
N ALA A 60 -3.72 7.22 -14.63
CA ALA A 60 -3.93 6.06 -15.49
C ALA A 60 -2.68 5.19 -15.69
N PRO A 61 -1.50 5.75 -15.99
CA PRO A 61 -0.32 4.89 -16.20
C PRO A 61 0.07 4.13 -14.95
N ILE A 62 -0.04 4.76 -13.77
CA ILE A 62 0.31 4.12 -12.52
C ILE A 62 -0.76 3.10 -12.14
N TRP A 63 -2.02 3.45 -12.35
CA TRP A 63 -3.13 2.55 -12.04
C TRP A 63 -3.04 1.27 -12.85
N ALA A 64 -2.66 1.37 -14.13
CA ALA A 64 -2.50 0.19 -14.97
C ALA A 64 -1.43 -0.74 -14.42
N LYS A 65 -0.34 -0.17 -13.89
CA LYS A 65 0.72 -0.98 -13.28
C LYS A 65 0.24 -1.61 -11.97
N SER A 66 -0.52 -0.87 -11.18
CA SER A 66 -1.04 -1.40 -9.93
C SER A 66 -2.00 -2.56 -10.16
N ASN A 67 -2.76 -2.53 -11.26
CA ASN A 67 -3.64 -3.64 -11.60
C ASN A 67 -2.85 -4.93 -11.84
N LYS A 68 -1.67 -4.83 -12.39
CA LYS A 68 -0.83 -6.01 -12.63
C LYS A 68 -0.24 -6.55 -11.34
N CYS A 69 -0.14 -5.74 -10.31
CA CYS A 69 0.36 -6.15 -9.00
C CYS A 69 -0.75 -6.42 -8.00
N SER A 70 -2.00 -6.25 -8.40
CA SER A 70 -3.14 -6.27 -7.47
C SER A 70 -3.31 -7.60 -6.76
N HIS A 71 -2.84 -8.70 -7.34
CA HIS A 71 -2.93 -10.00 -6.69
C HIS A 71 -2.11 -10.08 -5.40
N LEU A 72 -1.23 -9.12 -5.19
CA LEU A 72 -0.41 -9.06 -3.97
C LEU A 72 -1.03 -8.16 -2.90
N MET A 73 -2.05 -7.40 -3.26
CA MET A 73 -2.70 -6.51 -2.29
C MET A 73 -3.69 -7.28 -1.44
N PRO A 74 -3.74 -6.97 -0.15
CA PRO A 74 -4.77 -7.57 0.70
C PRO A 74 -6.14 -7.02 0.36
N ASP A 75 -7.16 -7.83 0.61
CA ASP A 75 -8.54 -7.46 0.36
C ASP A 75 -9.08 -6.75 1.60
N LEU A 76 -8.89 -5.44 1.66
CA LEU A 76 -9.29 -4.64 2.80
C LEU A 76 -10.35 -3.62 2.39
N PRO A 77 -11.25 -3.25 3.30
CA PRO A 77 -12.20 -2.18 3.01
C PRO A 77 -11.49 -0.83 2.95
N GLY A 78 -11.99 0.04 2.10
CA GLY A 78 -11.45 1.37 1.94
C GLY A 78 -10.30 1.43 0.96
N ALA A 79 -9.84 2.64 0.67
CA ALA A 79 -8.75 2.85 -0.27
C ALA A 79 -7.41 2.57 0.40
N PRO A 80 -6.56 1.76 -0.23
CA PRO A 80 -5.25 1.46 0.35
C PRO A 80 -4.24 2.58 0.18
N PHE A 81 -4.52 3.56 -0.67
CA PHE A 81 -3.60 4.64 -0.96
C PHE A 81 -4.12 5.94 -0.36
N GLN A 82 -3.30 6.57 0.48
CA GLN A 82 -3.59 7.90 1.01
C GLN A 82 -2.74 8.90 0.25
N VAL A 83 -3.39 9.74 -0.54
CA VAL A 83 -2.70 10.64 -1.45
C VAL A 83 -2.80 12.06 -0.93
N SER A 84 -1.67 12.74 -0.88
CA SER A 84 -1.60 14.15 -0.51
C SER A 84 -0.82 14.92 -1.55
N PRO A 85 -0.98 16.24 -1.59
CA PRO A 85 -0.16 17.06 -2.50
C PRO A 85 1.30 17.11 -2.10
#